data_034c0f5d160d46194049f63b84166691
#
_entry.id   034c0f5d160d46194049f63b84166691
#
_cell.length_a   1.000
_cell.length_b   1.000
_cell.length_c   1.000
_cell.angle_alpha   90.00
_cell.angle_beta   90.00
_cell.angle_gamma   90.00
#
_symmetry.space_group_name_H-M   'P 1'
#
loop_
_entity.id
_entity.type
_entity.pdbx_description
1 polymer ?
#
loop_
_entity_poly.entity_id
_entity_poly.type
_entity_poly.pdbx_seq_one_letter_code
_entity_poly.pdbx_strand_id
1 'polypeptide(L)'
;PGEVAALLPLVQPTIGLVTNAGAEHLEGFGSMEGVARAEGELFAGLAHGASAIVNADDTYAALWRDMNAATREVSFGRAAGADVTIRGDIRASGPAGSIQEFTLVTPDGEAHVRLPLAGRHNVQNALGAAAAAHAVGIDAQGIAAGLGRMRPVRGRLEVKVAAGGAYLIDDSYNANPSSLDAGLDVLAEQRGERWLVLGDMAELGDAAHEAHRQAGRAARSAGVSRLFAIGAMTGDAVSEFGAGGEWFADGDALVARVAGLLSEDVTVLIKGSRVNRLERVVAALVPAGVEGR
;
A
#
# COMPACT_ATOMS: atom_id res chain seq x y z
N PRO A 1 -4.29 18.83 -12.76
CA PRO A 1 -5.37 18.62 -13.71
C PRO A 1 -4.90 18.83 -15.15
N GLY A 2 -5.39 18.01 -16.09
CA GLY A 2 -5.02 18.10 -17.50
C GLY A 2 -3.79 17.29 -17.91
N GLU A 3 -3.00 16.77 -16.99
CA GLU A 3 -1.80 15.98 -17.32
C GLU A 3 -2.16 14.63 -17.90
N VAL A 4 -3.12 13.92 -17.30
CA VAL A 4 -3.61 12.63 -17.81
C VAL A 4 -4.25 12.84 -19.18
N ALA A 5 -5.13 13.84 -19.33
CA ALA A 5 -5.76 14.17 -20.60
C ALA A 5 -4.73 14.48 -21.71
N ALA A 6 -3.63 15.17 -21.39
CA ALA A 6 -2.57 15.49 -22.36
C ALA A 6 -1.78 14.25 -22.84
N LEU A 7 -1.69 13.21 -22.01
CA LEU A 7 -0.99 11.96 -22.36
C LEU A 7 -1.84 11.00 -23.21
N LEU A 8 -3.16 11.04 -23.10
CA LEU A 8 -4.06 10.10 -23.77
C LEU A 8 -3.91 10.04 -25.29
N PRO A 9 -3.77 11.16 -26.03
CA PRO A 9 -3.53 11.11 -27.46
C PRO A 9 -2.22 10.43 -27.86
N LEU A 10 -1.24 10.43 -26.97
CA LEU A 10 0.08 9.80 -27.18
C LEU A 10 0.05 8.30 -26.86
N VAL A 11 -0.60 7.93 -25.76
CA VAL A 11 -0.65 6.53 -25.27
C VAL A 11 -1.71 5.73 -26.02
N GLN A 12 -2.86 6.33 -26.36
CA GLN A 12 -4.02 5.69 -26.98
C GLN A 12 -4.42 4.38 -26.27
N PRO A 13 -4.72 4.42 -24.94
CA PRO A 13 -4.96 3.22 -24.17
C PRO A 13 -6.24 2.52 -24.62
N THR A 14 -6.19 1.19 -24.72
CA THR A 14 -7.36 0.35 -24.93
C THR A 14 -7.99 -0.13 -23.63
N ILE A 15 -7.27 0.03 -22.51
CA ILE A 15 -7.74 -0.21 -21.15
C ILE A 15 -7.23 0.92 -20.26
N GLY A 16 -8.14 1.55 -19.53
CA GLY A 16 -7.83 2.51 -18.48
C GLY A 16 -8.23 1.97 -17.11
N LEU A 17 -7.34 2.03 -16.14
CA LEU A 17 -7.58 1.61 -14.77
C LEU A 17 -7.20 2.73 -13.81
N VAL A 18 -8.11 3.11 -12.91
CA VAL A 18 -7.82 3.93 -11.72
C VAL A 18 -7.96 3.04 -10.48
N THR A 19 -6.90 2.96 -9.70
CA THR A 19 -6.87 2.09 -8.51
C THR A 19 -7.69 2.66 -7.37
N ASN A 20 -7.51 3.92 -7.06
CA ASN A 20 -8.26 4.68 -6.05
C ASN A 20 -7.95 6.18 -6.20
N ALA A 21 -8.76 7.04 -5.56
CA ALA A 21 -8.42 8.42 -5.29
C ALA A 21 -7.80 8.50 -3.89
N GLY A 22 -6.49 8.78 -3.81
CA GLY A 22 -5.75 8.92 -2.56
C GLY A 22 -5.49 10.37 -2.18
N ALA A 23 -5.23 10.64 -0.89
CA ALA A 23 -4.85 11.96 -0.40
C ALA A 23 -3.39 12.30 -0.73
N GLU A 24 -3.03 12.20 -2.02
CA GLU A 24 -1.70 12.52 -2.54
C GLU A 24 -1.78 13.86 -3.31
N HIS A 25 -0.72 14.67 -3.23
CA HIS A 25 -0.60 15.92 -3.98
C HIS A 25 -1.77 16.92 -3.78
N LEU A 26 -2.43 16.93 -2.61
CA LEU A 26 -3.58 17.78 -2.31
C LEU A 26 -3.30 19.29 -2.54
N GLU A 27 -2.06 19.73 -2.36
CA GLU A 27 -1.66 21.11 -2.65
C GLU A 27 -1.89 21.47 -4.13
N GLY A 28 -1.68 20.53 -5.06
CA GLY A 28 -1.87 20.75 -6.49
C GLY A 28 -3.32 20.65 -6.96
N PHE A 29 -4.12 19.79 -6.30
CA PHE A 29 -5.50 19.48 -6.72
C PHE A 29 -6.56 20.18 -5.87
N GLY A 30 -6.21 20.78 -4.74
CA GLY A 30 -7.07 21.59 -3.88
C GLY A 30 -8.09 20.79 -3.05
N SER A 31 -8.47 19.59 -3.47
CA SER A 31 -9.43 18.73 -2.75
C SER A 31 -9.34 17.28 -3.22
N MET A 32 -9.89 16.35 -2.43
CA MET A 32 -10.03 14.94 -2.83
C MET A 32 -10.88 14.76 -4.09
N GLU A 33 -11.93 15.57 -4.27
CA GLU A 33 -12.70 15.56 -5.52
C GLU A 33 -11.86 16.05 -6.70
N GLY A 34 -10.96 17.02 -6.48
CA GLY A 34 -10.00 17.48 -7.48
C GLY A 34 -9.06 16.37 -7.92
N VAL A 35 -8.52 15.57 -6.98
CA VAL A 35 -7.72 14.38 -7.29
C VAL A 35 -8.55 13.38 -8.10
N ALA A 36 -9.75 13.02 -7.63
CA ALA A 36 -10.60 12.03 -8.31
C ALA A 36 -10.98 12.47 -9.74
N ARG A 37 -11.21 13.76 -9.96
CA ARG A 37 -11.49 14.30 -11.31
C ARG A 37 -10.27 14.22 -12.20
N ALA A 38 -9.09 14.53 -11.68
CA ALA A 38 -7.83 14.44 -12.44
C ALA A 38 -7.52 13.00 -12.83
N GLU A 39 -7.64 12.04 -11.91
CA GLU A 39 -7.51 10.62 -12.23
C GLU A 39 -8.59 10.17 -13.23
N GLY A 40 -9.82 10.64 -13.07
CA GLY A 40 -10.95 10.37 -13.97
C GLY A 40 -10.80 10.91 -15.39
N GLU A 41 -9.86 11.83 -15.64
CA GLU A 41 -9.51 12.27 -17.02
C GLU A 41 -9.14 11.06 -17.90
N LEU A 42 -8.57 10.00 -17.30
CA LEU A 42 -8.30 8.74 -18.00
C LEU A 42 -9.58 8.19 -18.64
N PHE A 43 -10.67 8.07 -17.87
CA PHE A 43 -11.93 7.50 -18.35
C PHE A 43 -12.62 8.41 -19.38
N ALA A 44 -12.57 9.73 -19.14
CA ALA A 44 -13.16 10.70 -20.05
C ALA A 44 -12.49 10.72 -21.44
N GLY A 45 -11.22 10.37 -21.51
CA GLY A 45 -10.44 10.37 -22.75
C GLY A 45 -10.21 9.01 -23.38
N LEU A 46 -10.80 7.92 -22.85
CA LEU A 46 -10.75 6.61 -23.49
C LEU A 46 -11.48 6.62 -24.83
N ALA A 47 -10.88 5.98 -25.85
CA ALA A 47 -11.49 5.84 -27.16
C ALA A 47 -12.71 4.91 -27.10
N HIS A 48 -13.64 5.09 -28.03
CA HIS A 48 -14.78 4.20 -28.19
C HIS A 48 -14.30 2.74 -28.40
N GLY A 49 -14.85 1.82 -27.60
CA GLY A 49 -14.47 0.40 -27.60
C GLY A 49 -13.35 0.04 -26.64
N ALA A 50 -12.71 1.03 -25.99
CA ALA A 50 -11.81 0.78 -24.88
C ALA A 50 -12.56 0.30 -23.62
N SER A 51 -11.86 -0.24 -22.64
CA SER A 51 -12.43 -0.69 -21.37
C SER A 51 -11.97 0.20 -20.23
N ALA A 52 -12.90 0.67 -19.41
CA ALA A 52 -12.67 1.34 -18.16
C ALA A 52 -12.72 0.33 -17.00
N ILE A 53 -11.67 0.27 -16.22
CA ILE A 53 -11.60 -0.60 -15.04
C ILE A 53 -11.81 0.27 -13.79
N VAL A 54 -13.00 0.13 -13.18
CA VAL A 54 -13.47 1.03 -12.11
C VAL A 54 -13.43 0.32 -10.77
N ASN A 55 -12.77 0.94 -9.77
CA ASN A 55 -12.85 0.49 -8.38
C ASN A 55 -14.24 0.81 -7.81
N ALA A 56 -15.06 -0.23 -7.62
CA ALA A 56 -16.42 -0.10 -7.08
C ALA A 56 -16.46 0.23 -5.57
N ASP A 57 -15.35 0.03 -4.86
CA ASP A 57 -15.22 0.34 -3.43
C ASP A 57 -14.82 1.81 -3.19
N ASP A 58 -14.39 2.52 -4.22
CA ASP A 58 -13.97 3.92 -4.10
C ASP A 58 -15.18 4.86 -3.99
N THR A 59 -15.06 5.86 -3.13
CA THR A 59 -16.10 6.89 -2.93
C THR A 59 -16.43 7.63 -4.23
N TYR A 60 -15.47 7.74 -5.14
CA TYR A 60 -15.62 8.44 -6.43
C TYR A 60 -15.98 7.52 -7.59
N ALA A 61 -16.33 6.25 -7.33
CA ALA A 61 -16.74 5.30 -8.39
C ALA A 61 -17.88 5.84 -9.26
N ALA A 62 -18.88 6.51 -8.66
CA ALA A 62 -19.99 7.12 -9.40
C ALA A 62 -19.52 8.24 -10.32
N LEU A 63 -18.64 9.12 -9.85
CA LEU A 63 -18.04 10.17 -10.64
C LEU A 63 -17.30 9.61 -11.87
N TRP A 64 -16.50 8.57 -11.68
CA TRP A 64 -15.76 7.93 -12.77
C TRP A 64 -16.65 7.25 -13.78
N ARG A 65 -17.76 6.67 -13.35
CA ARG A 65 -18.79 6.11 -14.24
C ARG A 65 -19.45 7.19 -15.10
N ASP A 66 -19.78 8.33 -14.50
CA ASP A 66 -20.34 9.47 -15.22
C ASP A 66 -19.36 10.02 -16.28
N MET A 67 -18.06 10.02 -15.97
CA MET A 67 -17.01 10.43 -16.90
C MET A 67 -16.79 9.40 -18.03
N ASN A 68 -17.16 8.14 -17.84
CA ASN A 68 -16.93 7.01 -18.76
C ASN A 68 -18.11 6.71 -19.69
N ALA A 69 -18.89 7.66 -20.08
CA ALA A 69 -20.19 7.47 -20.74
C ALA A 69 -20.18 6.72 -22.10
N ALA A 70 -19.03 6.41 -22.68
CA ALA A 70 -18.94 5.83 -24.02
C ALA A 70 -18.09 4.56 -24.14
N THR A 71 -17.62 3.97 -23.04
CA THR A 71 -16.71 2.80 -23.05
C THR A 71 -17.30 1.62 -22.29
N ARG A 72 -16.72 0.44 -22.52
CA ARG A 72 -17.02 -0.76 -21.77
C ARG A 72 -16.50 -0.61 -20.34
N GLU A 73 -17.31 -0.94 -19.33
CA GLU A 73 -16.89 -0.97 -17.93
C GLU A 73 -16.62 -2.43 -17.48
N VAL A 74 -15.58 -2.59 -16.66
CA VAL A 74 -15.38 -3.75 -15.78
C VAL A 74 -15.10 -3.21 -14.38
N SER A 75 -15.97 -3.51 -13.44
CA SER A 75 -15.83 -3.08 -12.07
C SER A 75 -15.06 -4.09 -11.22
N PHE A 76 -14.30 -3.62 -10.23
CA PHE A 76 -13.63 -4.49 -9.28
C PHE A 76 -13.79 -3.97 -7.85
N GLY A 77 -13.72 -4.88 -6.90
CA GLY A 77 -13.80 -4.56 -5.49
C GLY A 77 -14.64 -5.56 -4.70
N ARG A 78 -15.00 -5.17 -3.48
CA ARG A 78 -15.85 -5.95 -2.58
C ARG A 78 -17.29 -5.44 -2.51
N ALA A 79 -17.57 -4.30 -3.10
CA ALA A 79 -18.91 -3.74 -3.21
C ALA A 79 -19.85 -4.73 -3.93
N ALA A 80 -21.09 -4.77 -3.49
CA ALA A 80 -22.10 -5.66 -4.08
C ALA A 80 -22.26 -5.36 -5.58
N GLY A 81 -22.17 -6.41 -6.40
CA GLY A 81 -22.32 -6.29 -7.85
C GLY A 81 -21.04 -5.93 -8.61
N ALA A 82 -19.87 -5.86 -7.97
CA ALA A 82 -18.61 -5.76 -8.68
C ALA A 82 -18.38 -7.01 -9.56
N ASP A 83 -17.93 -6.80 -10.81
CA ASP A 83 -17.69 -7.88 -11.78
C ASP A 83 -16.54 -8.79 -11.35
N VAL A 84 -15.47 -8.19 -10.82
CA VAL A 84 -14.31 -8.90 -10.30
C VAL A 84 -14.19 -8.65 -8.81
N THR A 85 -14.33 -9.72 -8.03
CA THR A 85 -14.44 -9.64 -6.57
C THR A 85 -13.78 -10.85 -5.90
N ILE A 86 -13.96 -10.97 -4.59
CA ILE A 86 -13.57 -12.16 -3.81
C ILE A 86 -14.81 -12.84 -3.23
N ARG A 87 -14.71 -14.16 -3.01
CA ARG A 87 -15.67 -14.91 -2.21
C ARG A 87 -15.05 -15.29 -0.88
N GLY A 88 -15.81 -15.07 0.19
CA GLY A 88 -15.40 -15.42 1.55
C GLY A 88 -14.34 -14.49 2.14
N ASP A 89 -13.53 -15.04 3.03
CA ASP A 89 -12.53 -14.28 3.79
C ASP A 89 -11.15 -14.29 3.11
N ILE A 90 -10.40 -13.23 3.33
CA ILE A 90 -8.97 -13.16 3.03
C ILE A 90 -8.23 -13.77 4.23
N ARG A 91 -7.33 -14.71 3.97
CA ARG A 91 -6.48 -15.33 4.99
C ARG A 91 -5.03 -14.91 4.78
N ALA A 92 -4.45 -14.28 5.79
CA ALA A 92 -3.01 -14.02 5.81
C ALA A 92 -2.26 -15.29 6.23
N SER A 93 -1.19 -15.62 5.52
CA SER A 93 -0.30 -16.75 5.79
C SER A 93 1.16 -16.39 5.48
N GLY A 94 2.09 -17.32 5.75
CA GLY A 94 3.51 -17.09 5.59
C GLY A 94 4.13 -16.19 6.68
N PRO A 95 5.45 -15.93 6.61
CA PRO A 95 6.15 -15.05 7.53
C PRO A 95 5.54 -13.65 7.57
N ALA A 96 5.23 -13.14 8.75
CA ALA A 96 4.63 -11.81 8.95
C ALA A 96 3.44 -11.50 8.01
N GLY A 97 2.61 -12.52 7.66
CA GLY A 97 1.46 -12.33 6.78
C GLY A 97 1.82 -11.98 5.33
N SER A 98 3.01 -12.39 4.88
CA SER A 98 3.53 -12.09 3.54
C SER A 98 2.72 -12.66 2.37
N ILE A 99 1.73 -13.49 2.64
CA ILE A 99 0.90 -14.15 1.64
C ILE A 99 -0.56 -13.91 1.98
N GLN A 100 -1.36 -13.49 0.99
CA GLN A 100 -2.79 -13.38 1.09
C GLN A 100 -3.46 -14.49 0.27
N GLU A 101 -4.34 -15.27 0.89
CA GLU A 101 -5.08 -16.34 0.24
C GLU A 101 -6.57 -16.00 0.19
N PHE A 102 -7.16 -16.10 -1.00
CA PHE A 102 -8.56 -15.79 -1.24
C PHE A 102 -9.10 -16.49 -2.48
N THR A 103 -10.43 -16.55 -2.61
CA THR A 103 -11.07 -17.00 -3.85
C THR A 103 -11.43 -15.80 -4.71
N LEU A 104 -10.74 -15.66 -5.85
CA LEU A 104 -11.08 -14.69 -6.90
C LEU A 104 -12.36 -15.13 -7.62
N VAL A 105 -13.27 -14.20 -7.85
CA VAL A 105 -14.48 -14.38 -8.65
C VAL A 105 -14.44 -13.41 -9.82
N THR A 106 -14.66 -13.92 -11.01
CA THR A 106 -14.81 -13.15 -12.26
C THR A 106 -16.10 -13.57 -12.97
N PRO A 107 -16.58 -12.82 -13.95
CA PRO A 107 -17.74 -13.28 -14.77
C PRO A 107 -17.56 -14.65 -15.41
N ASP A 108 -16.32 -15.08 -15.69
CA ASP A 108 -16.00 -16.34 -16.36
C ASP A 108 -15.76 -17.50 -15.38
N GLY A 109 -15.80 -17.28 -14.07
CA GLY A 109 -15.59 -18.33 -13.07
C GLY A 109 -14.78 -17.90 -11.85
N GLU A 110 -14.28 -18.89 -11.13
CA GLU A 110 -13.58 -18.71 -9.87
C GLU A 110 -12.25 -19.41 -9.85
N ALA A 111 -11.31 -18.86 -9.07
CA ALA A 111 -10.02 -19.50 -8.83
C ALA A 111 -9.47 -19.16 -7.43
N HIS A 112 -8.77 -20.12 -6.82
CA HIS A 112 -8.03 -19.86 -5.60
C HIS A 112 -6.74 -19.10 -5.93
N VAL A 113 -6.52 -17.99 -5.23
CA VAL A 113 -5.33 -17.15 -5.38
C VAL A 113 -4.49 -17.25 -4.10
N ARG A 114 -3.19 -17.46 -4.29
CA ARG A 114 -2.17 -17.33 -3.27
C ARG A 114 -1.24 -16.19 -3.67
N LEU A 115 -1.59 -14.98 -3.22
CA LEU A 115 -0.89 -13.73 -3.57
C LEU A 115 0.31 -13.53 -2.64
N PRO A 116 1.58 -13.54 -3.10
CA PRO A 116 2.76 -13.40 -2.25
C PRO A 116 3.07 -11.91 -1.95
N LEU A 117 2.08 -11.18 -1.49
CA LEU A 117 2.14 -9.78 -1.07
C LEU A 117 1.40 -9.62 0.25
N ALA A 118 2.00 -8.88 1.21
CA ALA A 118 1.37 -8.60 2.50
C ALA A 118 0.28 -7.51 2.37
N GLY A 119 -0.74 -7.61 3.21
CA GLY A 119 -1.76 -6.57 3.39
C GLY A 119 -2.98 -6.67 2.48
N ARG A 120 -4.13 -6.33 3.06
CA ARG A 120 -5.44 -6.39 2.37
C ARG A 120 -5.55 -5.43 1.20
N HIS A 121 -4.87 -4.28 1.26
CA HIS A 121 -4.81 -3.33 0.13
C HIS A 121 -4.14 -3.94 -1.12
N ASN A 122 -3.20 -4.88 -0.96
CA ASN A 122 -2.64 -5.61 -2.09
C ASN A 122 -3.63 -6.61 -2.69
N VAL A 123 -4.61 -7.10 -1.94
CA VAL A 123 -5.74 -7.85 -2.53
C VAL A 123 -6.60 -6.93 -3.38
N GLN A 124 -6.86 -5.69 -2.93
CA GLN A 124 -7.58 -4.70 -3.74
C GLN A 124 -6.83 -4.38 -5.04
N ASN A 125 -5.51 -4.17 -4.97
CA ASN A 125 -4.67 -3.98 -6.14
C ASN A 125 -4.69 -5.20 -7.08
N ALA A 126 -4.70 -6.42 -6.51
CA ALA A 126 -4.81 -7.66 -7.28
C ALA A 126 -6.16 -7.79 -7.98
N LEU A 127 -7.27 -7.33 -7.37
CA LEU A 127 -8.57 -7.28 -8.02
C LEU A 127 -8.59 -6.32 -9.21
N GLY A 128 -7.95 -5.15 -9.09
CA GLY A 128 -7.79 -4.21 -10.22
C GLY A 128 -7.00 -4.83 -11.38
N ALA A 129 -5.87 -5.48 -11.06
CA ALA A 129 -5.07 -6.20 -12.06
C ALA A 129 -5.86 -7.37 -12.69
N ALA A 130 -6.65 -8.08 -11.88
CA ALA A 130 -7.51 -9.17 -12.34
C ALA A 130 -8.60 -8.66 -13.30
N ALA A 131 -9.21 -7.52 -12.99
CA ALA A 131 -10.22 -6.90 -13.85
C ALA A 131 -9.62 -6.45 -15.20
N ALA A 132 -8.42 -5.89 -15.19
CA ALA A 132 -7.71 -5.54 -16.42
C ALA A 132 -7.36 -6.79 -17.25
N ALA A 133 -6.92 -7.87 -16.60
CA ALA A 133 -6.61 -9.14 -17.28
C ALA A 133 -7.88 -9.82 -17.84
N HIS A 134 -9.00 -9.80 -17.08
CA HIS A 134 -10.30 -10.27 -17.54
C HIS A 134 -10.77 -9.47 -18.78
N ALA A 135 -10.59 -8.15 -18.80
CA ALA A 135 -10.97 -7.32 -19.93
C ALA A 135 -10.26 -7.67 -21.25
N VAL A 136 -9.08 -8.31 -21.21
CA VAL A 136 -8.37 -8.87 -22.37
C VAL A 136 -8.63 -10.36 -22.59
N GLY A 137 -9.57 -10.97 -21.87
CA GLY A 137 -10.02 -12.34 -22.11
C GLY A 137 -9.20 -13.42 -21.38
N ILE A 138 -8.46 -13.08 -20.34
CA ILE A 138 -7.78 -14.06 -19.49
C ILE A 138 -8.79 -14.61 -18.48
N ASP A 139 -8.92 -15.92 -18.41
CA ASP A 139 -9.82 -16.60 -17.47
C ASP A 139 -9.33 -16.53 -16.00
N ALA A 140 -10.20 -16.87 -15.08
CA ALA A 140 -9.91 -16.81 -13.64
C ALA A 140 -8.68 -17.64 -13.23
N GLN A 141 -8.44 -18.80 -13.87
CA GLN A 141 -7.29 -19.66 -13.57
C GLN A 141 -5.96 -19.05 -14.06
N GLY A 142 -5.96 -18.48 -15.26
CA GLY A 142 -4.80 -17.75 -15.79
C GLY A 142 -4.45 -16.53 -14.96
N ILE A 143 -5.46 -15.77 -14.50
CA ILE A 143 -5.30 -14.63 -13.61
C ILE A 143 -4.71 -15.10 -12.26
N ALA A 144 -5.28 -16.12 -11.63
CA ALA A 144 -4.79 -16.66 -10.36
C ALA A 144 -3.34 -17.14 -10.46
N ALA A 145 -2.99 -17.83 -11.55
CA ALA A 145 -1.62 -18.26 -11.81
C ALA A 145 -0.66 -17.06 -12.00
N GLY A 146 -1.11 -15.99 -12.63
CA GLY A 146 -0.36 -14.74 -12.79
C GLY A 146 -0.09 -14.07 -11.45
N LEU A 147 -1.14 -13.86 -10.66
CA LEU A 147 -1.07 -13.25 -9.33
C LEU A 147 -0.18 -14.07 -8.38
N GLY A 148 -0.23 -15.39 -8.43
CA GLY A 148 0.62 -16.29 -7.63
C GLY A 148 2.12 -16.20 -7.94
N ARG A 149 2.50 -15.65 -9.08
CA ARG A 149 3.91 -15.42 -9.49
C ARG A 149 4.42 -14.02 -9.17
N MET A 150 3.56 -13.15 -8.63
CA MET A 150 3.98 -11.81 -8.22
C MET A 150 5.13 -11.89 -7.21
N ARG A 151 5.95 -10.86 -7.21
CA ARG A 151 7.01 -10.68 -6.21
C ARG A 151 6.83 -9.33 -5.55
N PRO A 152 7.12 -9.22 -4.24
CA PRO A 152 7.12 -7.92 -3.57
C PRO A 152 8.04 -6.94 -4.29
N VAL A 153 7.59 -5.71 -4.39
CA VAL A 153 8.44 -4.60 -4.85
C VAL A 153 9.26 -4.14 -3.64
N ARG A 154 10.57 -3.97 -3.84
CA ARG A 154 11.48 -3.51 -2.79
C ARG A 154 10.96 -2.26 -2.10
N GLY A 155 10.91 -2.28 -0.77
CA GLY A 155 10.43 -1.17 0.03
C GLY A 155 8.92 -0.94 0.00
N ARG A 156 8.13 -1.94 -0.43
CA ARG A 156 6.66 -1.92 -0.40
C ARG A 156 6.13 -3.17 0.31
N LEU A 157 6.06 -3.11 1.63
CA LEU A 157 5.65 -4.20 2.53
C LEU A 157 6.39 -5.52 2.26
N GLU A 158 7.64 -5.44 1.84
CA GLU A 158 8.48 -6.60 1.62
C GLU A 158 8.91 -7.20 2.97
N VAL A 159 8.56 -8.45 3.22
CA VAL A 159 8.91 -9.13 4.48
C VAL A 159 10.30 -9.75 4.37
N LYS A 160 11.15 -9.43 5.34
CA LYS A 160 12.52 -9.93 5.48
C LYS A 160 12.74 -10.52 6.87
N VAL A 161 13.77 -11.35 7.01
CA VAL A 161 14.23 -11.81 8.31
C VAL A 161 15.44 -10.97 8.72
N ALA A 162 15.32 -10.30 9.85
CA ALA A 162 16.39 -9.49 10.44
C ALA A 162 17.31 -10.33 11.31
N ALA A 163 18.40 -9.74 11.78
CA ALA A 163 19.25 -10.33 12.80
C ALA A 163 18.41 -10.71 14.03
N GLY A 164 18.78 -11.80 14.70
CA GLY A 164 18.02 -12.32 15.86
C GLY A 164 16.72 -13.05 15.53
N GLY A 165 16.38 -13.24 14.24
CA GLY A 165 15.17 -13.96 13.82
C GLY A 165 13.90 -13.10 13.78
N ALA A 166 14.00 -11.81 14.08
CA ALA A 166 12.89 -10.85 13.97
C ALA A 166 12.36 -10.76 12.54
N TYR A 167 11.07 -10.50 12.37
CA TYR A 167 10.53 -10.12 11.08
C TYR A 167 10.61 -8.61 10.86
N LEU A 168 11.00 -8.21 9.65
CA LEU A 168 11.09 -6.84 9.22
C LEU A 168 10.19 -6.64 8.02
N ILE A 169 9.23 -5.74 8.12
CA ILE A 169 8.34 -5.33 7.05
C ILE A 169 8.93 -4.05 6.45
N ASP A 170 9.60 -4.19 5.31
CA ASP A 170 10.22 -3.10 4.58
C ASP A 170 9.16 -2.35 3.75
N ASP A 171 8.71 -1.20 4.24
CA ASP A 171 7.82 -0.26 3.54
C ASP A 171 8.48 1.12 3.41
N SER A 172 9.78 1.10 3.14
CA SER A 172 10.68 2.26 3.19
C SER A 172 10.67 3.14 1.92
N TYR A 173 9.92 2.77 0.88
CA TYR A 173 9.93 3.49 -0.39
C TYR A 173 9.35 4.89 -0.28
N ASN A 174 8.18 5.04 0.34
CA ASN A 174 7.50 6.32 0.57
C ASN A 174 6.54 6.21 1.76
N ALA A 175 6.09 7.36 2.28
CA ALA A 175 5.12 7.44 3.35
C ALA A 175 4.17 8.62 3.16
N ASN A 176 2.90 8.36 3.36
CA ASN A 176 1.83 9.33 3.60
C ASN A 176 0.90 8.76 4.68
N PRO A 177 -0.02 9.53 5.26
CA PRO A 177 -0.89 9.06 6.34
C PRO A 177 -1.65 7.78 6.00
N SER A 178 -2.32 7.71 4.84
CA SER A 178 -3.12 6.54 4.47
C SER A 178 -2.28 5.28 4.25
N SER A 179 -1.09 5.41 3.67
CA SER A 179 -0.18 4.28 3.50
C SER A 179 0.46 3.84 4.82
N LEU A 180 0.64 4.75 5.78
CA LEU A 180 1.07 4.37 7.13
C LEU A 180 0.00 3.56 7.84
N ASP A 181 -1.27 3.98 7.77
CA ASP A 181 -2.39 3.25 8.35
C ASP A 181 -2.46 1.82 7.76
N ALA A 182 -2.34 1.67 6.45
CA ALA A 182 -2.29 0.36 5.80
C ALA A 182 -1.11 -0.51 6.28
N GLY A 183 0.06 0.08 6.51
CA GLY A 183 1.21 -0.62 7.10
C GLY A 183 0.99 -1.02 8.56
N LEU A 184 0.35 -0.14 9.34
CA LEU A 184 -0.01 -0.41 10.74
C LEU A 184 -1.06 -1.52 10.85
N ASP A 185 -2.01 -1.61 9.93
CA ASP A 185 -2.97 -2.72 9.87
C ASP A 185 -2.25 -4.06 9.69
N VAL A 186 -1.27 -4.14 8.78
CA VAL A 186 -0.46 -5.34 8.59
C VAL A 186 0.34 -5.66 9.85
N LEU A 187 0.91 -4.65 10.50
CA LEU A 187 1.67 -4.83 11.73
C LEU A 187 0.78 -5.28 12.90
N ALA A 188 -0.44 -4.74 13.00
CA ALA A 188 -1.40 -5.09 14.05
C ALA A 188 -1.84 -6.57 14.01
N GLU A 189 -1.84 -7.19 12.83
CA GLU A 189 -2.14 -8.62 12.65
C GLU A 189 -0.98 -9.53 13.14
N GLN A 190 0.21 -8.98 13.45
CA GLN A 190 1.36 -9.77 13.86
C GLN A 190 1.29 -10.19 15.33
N ARG A 191 1.87 -11.35 15.62
CA ARG A 191 2.04 -11.85 17.00
C ARG A 191 3.30 -11.25 17.62
N GLY A 192 3.41 -11.32 18.94
CA GLY A 192 4.57 -10.83 19.67
C GLY A 192 4.64 -9.31 19.78
N GLU A 193 5.85 -8.79 19.90
CA GLU A 193 6.09 -7.35 19.97
C GLU A 193 6.06 -6.70 18.58
N ARG A 194 5.39 -5.58 18.49
CA ARG A 194 5.21 -4.80 17.27
C ARG A 194 5.91 -3.47 17.40
N TRP A 195 6.90 -3.23 16.53
CA TRP A 195 7.68 -2.02 16.53
C TRP A 195 7.51 -1.25 15.24
N LEU A 196 7.62 0.07 15.32
CA LEU A 196 7.60 0.97 14.16
C LEU A 196 8.90 1.76 14.11
N VAL A 197 9.59 1.71 12.97
CA VAL A 197 10.61 2.69 12.59
C VAL A 197 9.96 3.68 11.64
N LEU A 198 9.85 4.95 12.06
CA LEU A 198 9.15 6.00 11.32
C LEU A 198 10.11 7.10 10.89
N GLY A 199 10.14 7.38 9.59
CA GLY A 199 10.74 8.58 9.02
C GLY A 199 9.68 9.65 8.74
N ASP A 200 10.12 10.87 8.41
CA ASP A 200 9.22 11.94 8.01
C ASP A 200 8.32 11.53 6.84
N MET A 201 7.08 12.01 6.87
CA MET A 201 6.17 12.03 5.73
C MET A 201 6.30 13.37 5.04
N ALA A 202 6.80 13.38 3.80
CA ALA A 202 7.01 14.58 3.01
C ALA A 202 5.72 15.01 2.27
N GLU A 203 5.76 16.21 1.67
CA GLU A 203 4.71 16.77 0.79
C GLU A 203 3.35 16.98 1.47
N LEU A 204 3.36 17.22 2.79
CA LEU A 204 2.14 17.44 3.58
C LEU A 204 1.86 18.93 3.84
N GLY A 205 2.75 19.83 3.43
CA GLY A 205 2.59 21.27 3.65
C GLY A 205 2.31 21.62 5.11
N ASP A 206 1.36 22.51 5.36
CA ASP A 206 0.98 22.96 6.70
C ASP A 206 0.39 21.83 7.59
N ALA A 207 -0.09 20.74 6.97
CA ALA A 207 -0.63 19.60 7.71
C ALA A 207 0.45 18.67 8.30
N ALA A 208 1.75 18.90 8.01
CA ALA A 208 2.83 17.99 8.35
C ALA A 208 2.90 17.68 9.85
N HIS A 209 2.88 18.70 10.71
CA HIS A 209 2.93 18.52 12.16
C HIS A 209 1.74 17.68 12.70
N GLU A 210 0.52 18.00 12.25
CA GLU A 210 -0.66 17.27 12.69
C GLU A 210 -0.68 15.83 12.16
N ALA A 211 -0.25 15.60 10.93
CA ALA A 211 -0.13 14.26 10.37
C ALA A 211 0.86 13.39 11.15
N HIS A 212 1.99 13.96 11.59
CA HIS A 212 2.95 13.21 12.42
C HIS A 212 2.41 12.95 13.83
N ARG A 213 1.67 13.90 14.43
CA ARG A 213 0.95 13.63 15.69
C ARG A 213 -0.06 12.50 15.54
N GLN A 214 -0.84 12.51 14.44
CA GLN A 214 -1.78 11.42 14.15
C GLN A 214 -1.06 10.09 13.96
N ALA A 215 0.09 10.06 13.28
CA ALA A 215 0.92 8.86 13.13
C ALA A 215 1.31 8.26 14.49
N GLY A 216 1.71 9.09 15.46
CA GLY A 216 2.02 8.63 16.83
C GLY A 216 0.81 8.01 17.53
N ARG A 217 -0.36 8.65 17.42
CA ARG A 217 -1.63 8.13 17.98
C ARG A 217 -2.06 6.83 17.27
N ALA A 218 -1.97 6.78 15.95
CA ALA A 218 -2.31 5.59 15.17
C ALA A 218 -1.42 4.40 15.51
N ALA A 219 -0.10 4.61 15.60
CA ALA A 219 0.84 3.57 16.02
C ALA A 219 0.50 3.00 17.41
N ARG A 220 0.18 3.87 18.37
CA ARG A 220 -0.26 3.43 19.71
C ARG A 220 -1.55 2.62 19.62
N SER A 221 -2.55 3.08 18.88
CA SER A 221 -3.85 2.41 18.72
C SER A 221 -3.72 1.05 18.04
N ALA A 222 -2.76 0.90 17.11
CA ALA A 222 -2.41 -0.37 16.47
C ALA A 222 -1.65 -1.35 17.39
N GLY A 223 -1.37 -0.94 18.64
CA GLY A 223 -0.68 -1.75 19.63
C GLY A 223 0.82 -1.89 19.38
N VAL A 224 1.43 -0.88 18.75
CA VAL A 224 2.89 -0.76 18.66
C VAL A 224 3.45 -0.58 20.06
N SER A 225 4.45 -1.39 20.44
CA SER A 225 5.08 -1.34 21.77
C SER A 225 6.28 -0.39 21.79
N ARG A 226 6.94 -0.17 20.64
CA ARG A 226 8.08 0.75 20.49
C ARG A 226 8.00 1.52 19.18
N LEU A 227 8.23 2.83 19.27
CA LEU A 227 8.38 3.73 18.12
C LEU A 227 9.80 4.29 18.09
N PHE A 228 10.56 3.99 17.03
CA PHE A 228 11.88 4.56 16.75
C PHE A 228 11.73 5.55 15.60
N ALA A 229 12.02 6.80 15.84
CA ALA A 229 11.71 7.85 14.87
C ALA A 229 12.96 8.64 14.45
N ILE A 230 13.03 8.96 13.17
CA ILE A 230 14.10 9.76 12.57
C ILE A 230 13.51 10.77 11.58
N GLY A 231 13.92 12.01 11.67
CA GLY A 231 13.47 13.10 10.82
C GLY A 231 13.04 14.32 11.64
N ALA A 232 12.87 15.45 10.96
CA ALA A 232 12.61 16.73 11.61
C ALA A 232 11.22 16.81 12.26
N MET A 233 10.22 16.13 11.66
CA MET A 233 8.81 16.20 12.07
C MET A 233 8.39 15.02 12.94
N THR A 234 9.14 13.91 12.93
CA THR A 234 8.78 12.69 13.66
C THR A 234 8.85 12.84 15.19
N GLY A 235 9.47 13.92 15.71
CA GLY A 235 9.40 14.28 17.13
C GLY A 235 7.97 14.46 17.63
N ASP A 236 7.07 14.98 16.79
CA ASP A 236 5.64 15.10 17.08
C ASP A 236 4.97 13.72 17.25
N ALA A 237 5.35 12.76 16.41
CA ALA A 237 4.85 11.39 16.52
C ALA A 237 5.32 10.72 17.83
N VAL A 238 6.59 10.91 18.21
CA VAL A 238 7.14 10.39 19.47
C VAL A 238 6.43 10.99 20.68
N SER A 239 6.16 12.30 20.66
CA SER A 239 5.45 13.00 21.72
C SER A 239 4.04 12.43 21.96
N GLU A 240 3.28 12.20 20.89
CA GLU A 240 1.92 11.64 20.96
C GLU A 240 1.91 10.12 21.24
N PHE A 241 2.92 9.41 20.78
CA PHE A 241 3.09 8.00 21.10
C PHE A 241 3.38 7.80 22.59
N GLY A 242 4.24 8.63 23.20
CA GLY A 242 4.61 8.65 24.61
C GLY A 242 5.55 7.51 25.01
N ALA A 243 5.24 6.76 26.07
CA ALA A 243 6.13 5.72 26.60
C ALA A 243 6.48 4.66 25.53
N GLY A 244 7.77 4.42 25.33
CA GLY A 244 8.29 3.52 24.28
C GLY A 244 8.63 4.22 22.96
N GLY A 245 8.42 5.54 22.85
CA GLY A 245 8.86 6.35 21.73
C GLY A 245 10.26 6.89 21.95
N GLU A 246 11.14 6.75 20.95
CA GLU A 246 12.52 7.24 20.94
C GLU A 246 12.80 7.97 19.63
N TRP A 247 13.33 9.20 19.71
CA TRP A 247 13.74 9.99 18.53
C TRP A 247 15.25 9.96 18.37
N PHE A 248 15.73 9.91 17.13
CA PHE A 248 17.13 9.81 16.76
C PHE A 248 17.52 10.92 15.78
N ALA A 249 18.67 11.55 16.03
CA ALA A 249 19.25 12.56 15.14
C ALA A 249 19.92 11.94 13.91
N ASP A 250 20.39 10.68 14.01
CA ASP A 250 21.07 9.97 12.93
C ASP A 250 20.65 8.51 12.83
N GLY A 251 20.86 7.94 11.61
CA GLY A 251 20.43 6.58 11.30
C GLY A 251 21.28 5.50 11.97
N ASP A 252 22.55 5.75 12.24
CA ASP A 252 23.46 4.74 12.81
C ASP A 252 23.10 4.49 14.28
N ALA A 253 22.78 5.55 15.04
CA ALA A 253 22.30 5.44 16.41
C ALA A 253 20.96 4.70 16.46
N LEU A 254 20.02 5.00 15.53
CA LEU A 254 18.76 4.30 15.41
C LEU A 254 18.99 2.81 15.13
N VAL A 255 19.82 2.48 14.14
CA VAL A 255 20.16 1.09 13.78
C VAL A 255 20.77 0.35 14.97
N ALA A 256 21.76 0.95 15.64
CA ALA A 256 22.40 0.33 16.81
C ALA A 256 21.40 0.04 17.93
N ARG A 257 20.46 1.00 18.17
CA ARG A 257 19.42 0.82 19.18
C ARG A 257 18.44 -0.29 18.83
N VAL A 258 17.92 -0.29 17.60
CA VAL A 258 16.97 -1.33 17.13
C VAL A 258 17.66 -2.69 17.13
N ALA A 259 18.85 -2.82 16.52
CA ALA A 259 19.57 -4.07 16.42
C ALA A 259 19.89 -4.71 17.80
N GLY A 260 20.22 -3.86 18.79
CA GLY A 260 20.52 -4.33 20.16
C GLY A 260 19.30 -4.86 20.93
N LEU A 261 18.09 -4.70 20.38
CA LEU A 261 16.84 -5.14 21.03
C LEU A 261 16.10 -6.22 20.23
N LEU A 262 16.47 -6.47 18.96
CA LEU A 262 15.81 -7.46 18.12
C LEU A 262 15.82 -8.86 18.73
N SER A 263 14.69 -9.54 18.65
CA SER A 263 14.52 -10.95 19.00
C SER A 263 13.49 -11.61 18.07
N GLU A 264 13.37 -12.94 18.11
CA GLU A 264 12.45 -13.71 17.27
C GLU A 264 10.97 -13.37 17.47
N ASP A 265 10.60 -12.81 18.62
CA ASP A 265 9.23 -12.40 18.95
C ASP A 265 8.87 -10.99 18.40
N VAL A 266 9.79 -10.31 17.74
CA VAL A 266 9.61 -8.93 17.26
C VAL A 266 9.26 -8.90 15.79
N THR A 267 8.26 -8.09 15.44
CA THR A 267 8.02 -7.64 14.07
C THR A 267 8.17 -6.12 13.99
N VAL A 268 9.01 -5.66 13.05
CA VAL A 268 9.32 -4.23 12.85
C VAL A 268 8.77 -3.77 11.50
N LEU A 269 7.89 -2.77 11.49
CA LEU A 269 7.54 -2.02 10.28
C LEU A 269 8.53 -0.87 10.10
N ILE A 270 9.12 -0.73 8.91
CA ILE A 270 10.01 0.39 8.58
C ILE A 270 9.36 1.23 7.48
N LYS A 271 8.99 2.48 7.79
CA LYS A 271 8.26 3.36 6.88
C LYS A 271 8.67 4.82 7.01
N GLY A 272 8.85 5.48 5.85
CA GLY A 272 9.17 6.91 5.76
C GLY A 272 9.24 7.35 4.30
N SER A 273 9.15 8.66 4.07
CA SER A 273 9.32 9.21 2.72
C SER A 273 10.74 9.02 2.21
N ARG A 274 10.90 9.06 0.89
CA ARG A 274 12.15 8.80 0.17
C ARG A 274 13.35 9.60 0.69
N VAL A 275 13.11 10.80 1.20
CA VAL A 275 14.14 11.68 1.76
C VAL A 275 14.87 11.08 2.97
N ASN A 276 14.20 10.21 3.73
CA ASN A 276 14.75 9.57 4.94
C ASN A 276 15.72 8.42 4.62
N ARG A 277 15.69 7.90 3.41
CA ARG A 277 16.54 6.78 2.95
C ARG A 277 16.54 5.58 3.90
N LEU A 278 15.36 5.22 4.40
CA LEU A 278 15.22 4.13 5.38
C LEU A 278 15.58 2.75 4.83
N GLU A 279 15.75 2.60 3.51
CA GLU A 279 16.36 1.42 2.91
C GLU A 279 17.77 1.10 3.47
N ARG A 280 18.46 2.10 4.02
CA ARG A 280 19.75 1.91 4.71
C ARG A 280 19.57 1.26 6.07
N VAL A 281 18.52 1.64 6.80
CA VAL A 281 18.15 1.00 8.08
C VAL A 281 17.79 -0.45 7.82
N VAL A 282 16.97 -0.72 6.80
CA VAL A 282 16.63 -2.08 6.37
C VAL A 282 17.88 -2.90 6.08
N ALA A 283 18.79 -2.37 5.24
CA ALA A 283 20.01 -3.06 4.84
C ALA A 283 20.95 -3.36 6.03
N ALA A 284 20.97 -2.48 7.04
CA ALA A 284 21.81 -2.67 8.22
C ALA A 284 21.24 -3.71 9.21
N LEU A 285 19.91 -3.90 9.24
CA LEU A 285 19.24 -4.84 10.14
C LEU A 285 19.11 -6.25 9.53
N VAL A 286 19.20 -6.40 8.21
CA VAL A 286 19.12 -7.70 7.52
C VAL A 286 20.53 -8.25 7.31
N PRO A 287 20.84 -9.48 7.76
CA PRO A 287 22.14 -10.09 7.55
C PRO A 287 22.47 -10.23 6.06
N ALA A 288 23.72 -9.94 5.69
CA ALA A 288 24.19 -10.16 4.33
C ALA A 288 24.06 -11.64 3.95
N GLY A 289 23.36 -11.96 2.86
CA GLY A 289 23.18 -13.33 2.34
C GLY A 289 21.81 -13.96 2.63
N VAL A 290 20.88 -13.26 3.26
CA VAL A 290 19.47 -13.69 3.43
C VAL A 290 18.59 -12.91 2.41
N GLU A 291 18.95 -12.95 1.13
CA GLU A 291 18.00 -12.58 0.07
C GLU A 291 17.09 -13.77 -0.18
N GLY A 292 15.80 -13.60 0.12
CA GLY A 292 14.64 -14.45 -0.15
C GLY A 292 14.87 -15.92 -0.56
N ARG A 293 14.81 -16.87 0.38
CA ARG A 293 14.49 -18.26 0.06
C ARG A 293 12.99 -18.45 -0.07
#